data_1475875304ceb5a745365c004672889d
#
_entry.id   1475875304ceb5a745365c004672889d
#
_cell.length_a   1.000
_cell.length_b   1.000
_cell.length_c   1.000
_cell.angle_alpha   90.00
_cell.angle_beta   90.00
_cell.angle_gamma   90.00
#
_symmetry.space_group_name_H-M   'P 1'
#
loop_
_entity.id
_entity.type
_entity.pdbx_description
1 polymer ?
#
loop_
_entity_poly.entity_id
_entity_poly.type
_entity_poly.pdbx_seq_one_letter_code
_entity_poly.pdbx_strand_id
1 'polypeptide(L)'
;MREKTRRGRLNEYGNEYGKYAACVVTGFALYGAAEVNRKLGDPARNAILERKRYGEGDRQYDLLVDGLGEREEEISVTIPERKMSADEMQEKFPEIMECLIGEILGENESLSEVRHDLELTGRLEPYGLSVQWESGKPELLSDMGLIGSEVPESGEEVVLDAGISNGTTVLR
;
A
#
# COMPACT_ATOMS: atom_id res chain seq x y z
N MET A 1 4.10 -57.95 55.65
CA MET A 1 5.23 -57.56 54.76
C MET A 1 4.86 -57.55 53.25
N ARG A 2 3.64 -57.92 52.85
CA ARG A 2 3.19 -57.97 51.42
C ARG A 2 2.46 -56.69 50.91
N GLU A 3 1.98 -55.86 51.82
CA GLU A 3 1.18 -54.67 51.44
C GLU A 3 2.02 -53.47 51.00
N LYS A 4 3.22 -53.29 51.54
CA LYS A 4 4.15 -52.21 51.13
C LYS A 4 4.66 -52.32 49.69
N THR A 5 4.75 -53.54 49.18
CA THR A 5 5.28 -53.78 47.80
C THR A 5 4.25 -53.48 46.71
N ARG A 6 2.95 -53.59 47.06
CA ARG A 6 1.87 -53.35 46.09
C ARG A 6 1.60 -51.84 45.89
N ARG A 7 1.69 -51.04 46.96
CA ARG A 7 1.58 -49.58 46.91
C ARG A 7 2.75 -48.90 46.18
N GLY A 8 3.96 -49.40 46.33
CA GLY A 8 5.15 -48.92 45.65
C GLY A 8 5.02 -49.08 44.12
N ARG A 9 4.58 -50.24 43.64
CA ARG A 9 4.41 -50.52 42.23
C ARG A 9 3.30 -49.73 41.57
N LEU A 10 2.17 -49.51 42.24
CA LEU A 10 1.08 -48.67 41.70
C LEU A 10 1.47 -47.19 41.58
N ASN A 11 2.33 -46.70 42.46
CA ASN A 11 2.81 -45.33 42.41
C ASN A 11 3.86 -45.14 41.30
N GLU A 12 4.64 -46.15 40.99
CA GLU A 12 5.65 -46.15 39.92
C GLU A 12 4.99 -46.17 38.53
N TYR A 13 3.95 -47.00 38.33
CA TYR A 13 3.17 -47.01 37.11
C TYR A 13 2.37 -45.71 36.93
N GLY A 14 1.79 -45.14 37.97
CA GLY A 14 1.06 -43.88 37.92
C GLY A 14 1.98 -42.71 37.50
N ASN A 15 3.23 -42.69 37.90
CA ASN A 15 4.19 -41.65 37.54
C ASN A 15 4.69 -41.77 36.10
N GLU A 16 4.84 -42.99 35.59
CA GLU A 16 5.22 -43.24 34.20
C GLU A 16 4.10 -42.84 33.24
N TYR A 17 2.86 -43.26 33.48
CA TYR A 17 1.72 -42.85 32.64
C TYR A 17 1.48 -41.34 32.71
N GLY A 18 1.71 -40.69 33.83
CA GLY A 18 1.65 -39.24 33.98
C GLY A 18 2.65 -38.50 33.09
N LYS A 19 3.87 -39.01 32.92
CA LYS A 19 4.87 -38.44 32.01
C LYS A 19 4.46 -38.56 30.56
N TYR A 20 3.96 -39.73 30.12
CA TYR A 20 3.48 -39.91 28.76
C TYR A 20 2.24 -39.07 28.47
N ALA A 21 1.31 -38.96 29.37
CA ALA A 21 0.14 -38.08 29.23
C ALA A 21 0.55 -36.61 29.11
N ALA A 22 1.52 -36.15 29.91
CA ALA A 22 2.05 -34.79 29.80
C ALA A 22 2.71 -34.56 28.46
N CYS A 23 3.52 -35.48 27.96
CA CYS A 23 4.16 -35.35 26.63
C CYS A 23 3.15 -35.31 25.49
N VAL A 24 2.09 -36.13 25.55
CA VAL A 24 1.04 -36.14 24.52
C VAL A 24 0.25 -34.83 24.53
N VAL A 25 -0.16 -34.35 25.69
CA VAL A 25 -0.89 -33.08 25.84
C VAL A 25 -0.03 -31.90 25.35
N THR A 26 1.26 -31.86 25.71
CA THR A 26 2.18 -30.83 25.25
C THR A 26 2.38 -30.90 23.74
N GLY A 27 2.51 -32.09 23.17
CA GLY A 27 2.62 -32.29 21.72
C GLY A 27 1.40 -31.77 20.97
N PHE A 28 0.19 -32.09 21.43
CA PHE A 28 -1.04 -31.58 20.84
C PHE A 28 -1.21 -30.07 21.00
N ALA A 29 -0.80 -29.51 22.13
CA ALA A 29 -0.85 -28.06 22.36
C ALA A 29 0.12 -27.31 21.44
N LEU A 30 1.35 -27.81 21.25
CA LEU A 30 2.33 -27.24 20.34
C LEU A 30 1.90 -27.37 18.88
N TYR A 31 1.38 -28.53 18.49
CA TYR A 31 0.85 -28.73 17.14
C TYR A 31 -0.36 -27.82 16.87
N GLY A 32 -1.29 -27.74 17.79
CA GLY A 32 -2.44 -26.84 17.71
C GLY A 32 -2.05 -25.37 17.61
N ALA A 33 -1.06 -24.94 18.43
CA ALA A 33 -0.55 -23.57 18.38
C ALA A 33 0.18 -23.27 17.06
N ALA A 34 0.96 -24.20 16.52
CA ALA A 34 1.62 -24.07 15.24
C ALA A 34 0.60 -23.99 14.09
N GLU A 35 -0.44 -24.83 14.13
CA GLU A 35 -1.50 -24.82 13.12
C GLU A 35 -2.34 -23.53 13.16
N VAL A 36 -2.66 -23.03 14.36
CA VAL A 36 -3.36 -21.74 14.53
C VAL A 36 -2.50 -20.59 14.06
N ASN A 37 -1.21 -20.58 14.41
CA ASN A 37 -0.28 -19.51 13.96
C ASN A 37 -0.09 -19.54 12.44
N ARG A 38 -0.01 -20.74 11.84
CA ARG A 38 0.04 -20.90 10.38
C ARG A 38 -1.24 -20.41 9.70
N LYS A 39 -2.40 -20.65 10.31
CA LYS A 39 -3.70 -20.18 9.79
C LYS A 39 -3.93 -18.68 9.95
N LEU A 40 -3.39 -18.08 11.02
CA LEU A 40 -3.51 -16.63 11.29
C LEU A 40 -2.45 -15.81 10.56
N GLY A 41 -1.30 -16.42 10.22
CA GLY A 41 -0.18 -15.73 9.57
C GLY A 41 -0.20 -15.73 8.05
N ASP A 42 -1.11 -16.50 7.43
CA ASP A 42 -1.19 -16.63 5.96
C ASP A 42 -2.46 -15.92 5.43
N PRO A 43 -2.34 -14.66 4.95
CA PRO A 43 -3.48 -13.93 4.38
C PRO A 43 -4.05 -14.63 3.14
N ALA A 44 -3.26 -15.44 2.44
CA ALA A 44 -3.70 -16.18 1.26
C ALA A 44 -4.65 -17.33 1.59
N ARG A 45 -4.56 -17.90 2.79
CA ARG A 45 -5.46 -18.98 3.23
C ARG A 45 -6.91 -18.56 3.40
N ASN A 46 -7.15 -17.28 3.67
CA ASN A 46 -8.51 -16.73 3.77
C ASN A 46 -9.01 -16.14 2.44
N ALA A 47 -8.24 -16.24 1.36
CA ALA A 47 -8.53 -15.67 0.04
C ALA A 47 -8.87 -14.16 0.06
N ILE A 48 -8.48 -13.45 1.13
CA ILE A 48 -8.70 -12.00 1.27
C ILE A 48 -7.34 -11.33 1.17
N LEU A 49 -7.09 -10.72 0.02
CA LEU A 49 -5.94 -9.87 -0.20
C LEU A 49 -6.38 -8.41 -0.05
N GLU A 50 -5.81 -7.71 0.91
CA GLU A 50 -6.16 -6.32 1.18
C GLU A 50 -5.35 -5.37 0.29
N ARG A 51 -6.03 -4.37 -0.26
CA ARG A 51 -5.40 -3.25 -0.97
C ARG A 51 -5.01 -2.17 0.02
N LYS A 52 -3.87 -1.54 -0.22
CA LYS A 52 -3.52 -0.30 0.46
C LYS A 52 -4.44 0.84 0.00
N ARG A 53 -4.45 1.92 0.76
CA ARG A 53 -5.16 3.15 0.38
C ARG A 53 -4.44 3.83 -0.77
N TYR A 54 -5.12 4.77 -1.43
CA TYR A 54 -4.49 5.61 -2.46
C TYR A 54 -3.30 6.38 -1.87
N GLY A 55 -2.24 6.57 -2.65
CA GLY A 55 -1.00 7.22 -2.24
C GLY A 55 -0.07 6.37 -1.35
N GLU A 56 -0.45 5.14 -0.95
CA GLU A 56 0.41 4.24 -0.16
C GLU A 56 1.21 3.26 -1.03
N GLY A 57 0.99 3.29 -2.34
CA GLY A 57 1.63 2.41 -3.30
C GLY A 57 1.10 0.97 -3.30
N ASP A 58 1.60 0.17 -4.20
CA ASP A 58 1.17 -1.21 -4.39
C ASP A 58 1.61 -2.10 -3.22
N ARG A 59 0.93 -3.24 -3.04
CA ARG A 59 1.27 -4.25 -2.03
C ARG A 59 1.66 -5.55 -2.70
N GLN A 60 2.84 -6.06 -2.34
CA GLN A 60 3.32 -7.34 -2.79
C GLN A 60 3.03 -8.41 -1.74
N TYR A 61 2.56 -9.59 -2.20
CA TYR A 61 2.36 -10.79 -1.41
C TYR A 61 3.14 -11.94 -2.04
N ASP A 62 3.90 -12.64 -1.22
CA ASP A 62 4.55 -13.87 -1.61
C ASP A 62 3.70 -15.03 -1.10
N LEU A 63 3.14 -15.79 -2.02
CA LEU A 63 2.18 -16.87 -1.77
C LEU A 63 2.85 -18.20 -2.01
N LEU A 64 2.75 -19.10 -1.04
CA LEU A 64 3.10 -20.52 -1.22
C LEU A 64 1.88 -21.26 -1.73
N VAL A 65 1.97 -21.79 -2.93
CA VAL A 65 0.89 -22.55 -3.58
C VAL A 65 1.26 -24.04 -3.55
N ASP A 66 0.38 -24.84 -2.91
CA ASP A 66 0.46 -26.29 -2.98
C ASP A 66 0.06 -26.74 -4.39
N GLY A 67 1.01 -27.09 -5.22
CA GLY A 67 0.77 -27.66 -6.54
C GLY A 67 0.20 -29.09 -6.44
N LEU A 68 -0.34 -29.60 -7.54
CA LEU A 68 -0.76 -30.99 -7.70
C LEU A 68 0.47 -31.96 -7.78
N GLY A 69 1.35 -31.90 -6.79
CA GLY A 69 2.56 -32.69 -6.67
C GLY A 69 3.43 -32.14 -5.55
N GLU A 70 4.37 -32.90 -5.05
CA GLU A 70 5.20 -32.66 -3.85
C GLU A 70 6.09 -31.40 -3.87
N ARG A 71 5.74 -30.37 -4.63
CA ARG A 71 6.47 -29.09 -4.72
C ARG A 71 5.57 -27.93 -4.36
N GLU A 72 5.97 -27.22 -3.31
CA GLU A 72 5.48 -25.87 -3.02
C GLU A 72 6.12 -24.90 -4.01
N GLU A 73 5.32 -24.11 -4.70
CA GLU A 73 5.78 -23.02 -5.56
C GLU A 73 5.49 -21.67 -4.90
N GLU A 74 6.51 -20.83 -4.84
CA GLU A 74 6.37 -19.45 -4.36
C GLU A 74 5.95 -18.56 -5.53
N ILE A 75 4.80 -17.90 -5.40
CA ILE A 75 4.27 -16.97 -6.39
C ILE A 75 4.17 -15.59 -5.77
N SER A 76 4.83 -14.60 -6.37
CA SER A 76 4.71 -13.21 -5.97
C SER A 76 3.56 -12.53 -6.71
N VAL A 77 2.62 -11.96 -5.96
CA VAL A 77 1.44 -11.26 -6.49
C VAL A 77 1.46 -9.82 -6.03
N THR A 78 1.47 -8.88 -6.99
CA THR A 78 1.36 -7.46 -6.71
C THR A 78 -0.09 -7.01 -6.81
N ILE A 79 -0.61 -6.44 -5.73
CA ILE A 79 -1.95 -5.88 -5.66
C ILE A 79 -1.84 -4.37 -5.71
N PRO A 80 -2.37 -3.71 -6.77
CA PRO A 80 -2.33 -2.27 -6.87
C PRO A 80 -3.12 -1.61 -5.73
N GLU A 81 -2.67 -0.44 -5.31
CA GLU A 81 -3.35 0.38 -4.32
C GLU A 81 -4.80 0.69 -4.74
N ARG A 82 -5.65 1.06 -3.78
CA ARG A 82 -7.00 1.53 -4.05
C ARG A 82 -6.93 2.89 -4.75
N LYS A 83 -7.62 3.04 -5.84
CA LYS A 83 -7.77 4.34 -6.47
C LYS A 83 -8.78 5.19 -5.70
N MET A 84 -8.55 6.51 -5.65
CA MET A 84 -9.51 7.48 -5.15
C MET A 84 -10.76 7.46 -6.05
N SER A 85 -11.95 7.45 -5.49
CA SER A 85 -13.19 7.53 -6.26
C SER A 85 -13.45 8.95 -6.79
N ALA A 86 -14.36 9.09 -7.75
CA ALA A 86 -14.76 10.40 -8.26
C ALA A 86 -15.35 11.31 -7.17
N ASP A 87 -16.16 10.74 -6.30
CA ASP A 87 -16.78 11.48 -5.18
C ASP A 87 -15.72 11.95 -4.16
N GLU A 88 -14.75 11.09 -3.83
CA GLU A 88 -13.63 11.45 -2.96
C GLU A 88 -12.74 12.54 -3.60
N MET A 89 -12.50 12.46 -4.92
CA MET A 89 -11.77 13.51 -5.64
C MET A 89 -12.49 14.85 -5.56
N GLN A 90 -13.82 14.85 -5.69
CA GLN A 90 -14.61 16.06 -5.66
C GLN A 90 -14.68 16.64 -4.25
N GLU A 91 -14.85 15.81 -3.23
CA GLU A 91 -14.85 16.22 -1.82
C GLU A 91 -13.50 16.82 -1.41
N LYS A 92 -12.39 16.20 -1.85
CA LYS A 92 -11.03 16.61 -1.52
C LYS A 92 -10.39 17.57 -2.52
N PHE A 93 -11.16 18.06 -3.50
CA PHE A 93 -10.63 18.92 -4.56
C PHE A 93 -9.87 20.15 -4.04
N PRO A 94 -10.34 20.89 -3.00
CA PRO A 94 -9.58 22.01 -2.47
C PRO A 94 -8.22 21.61 -1.90
N GLU A 95 -8.14 20.47 -1.18
CA GLU A 95 -6.89 19.94 -0.61
C GLU A 95 -5.93 19.48 -1.72
N ILE A 96 -6.48 18.83 -2.75
CA ILE A 96 -5.72 18.38 -3.94
C ILE A 96 -5.12 19.59 -4.66
N MET A 97 -5.89 20.64 -4.86
CA MET A 97 -5.42 21.86 -5.53
C MET A 97 -4.35 22.59 -4.69
N GLU A 98 -4.51 22.68 -3.38
CA GLU A 98 -3.52 23.29 -2.51
C GLU A 98 -2.18 22.51 -2.57
N CYS A 99 -2.24 21.18 -2.51
CA CYS A 99 -1.08 20.32 -2.65
C CYS A 99 -0.43 20.50 -4.04
N LEU A 100 -1.22 20.47 -5.10
CA LEU A 100 -0.74 20.62 -6.48
C LEU A 100 -0.03 21.96 -6.69
N ILE A 101 -0.64 23.06 -6.23
CA ILE A 101 -0.05 24.40 -6.31
C ILE A 101 1.28 24.44 -5.56
N GLY A 102 1.35 23.83 -4.37
CA GLY A 102 2.59 23.76 -3.60
C GLY A 102 3.71 23.02 -4.30
N GLU A 103 3.39 21.94 -5.03
CA GLU A 103 4.37 21.15 -5.76
C GLU A 103 4.88 21.83 -7.03
N ILE A 104 4.02 22.57 -7.75
CA ILE A 104 4.41 23.17 -9.04
C ILE A 104 5.17 24.49 -8.94
N LEU A 105 5.16 25.14 -7.80
CA LEU A 105 5.78 26.45 -7.64
C LEU A 105 7.30 26.46 -7.90
N GLY A 106 7.99 25.34 -7.62
CA GLY A 106 9.44 25.28 -7.76
C GLY A 106 10.13 26.38 -6.93
N GLU A 107 10.91 27.22 -7.60
CA GLU A 107 11.61 28.37 -6.97
C GLU A 107 10.76 29.65 -6.90
N ASN A 108 9.50 29.60 -7.35
CA ASN A 108 8.60 30.76 -7.34
C ASN A 108 7.88 30.92 -6.00
N GLU A 109 7.62 32.15 -5.56
CA GLU A 109 6.89 32.44 -4.32
C GLU A 109 5.37 32.28 -4.51
N SER A 110 4.87 32.53 -5.71
CA SER A 110 3.45 32.43 -6.01
C SER A 110 3.16 32.27 -7.51
N LEU A 111 1.98 31.74 -7.85
CA LEU A 111 1.51 31.68 -9.26
C LEU A 111 1.11 33.05 -9.81
N SER A 112 0.96 34.08 -8.98
CA SER A 112 0.66 35.44 -9.45
C SER A 112 1.89 36.16 -9.99
N GLU A 113 3.10 35.67 -9.68
CA GLU A 113 4.37 36.21 -10.14
C GLU A 113 5.37 35.07 -10.38
N VAL A 114 5.31 34.50 -11.59
CA VAL A 114 6.18 33.39 -12.01
C VAL A 114 7.40 33.96 -12.71
N ARG A 115 8.59 33.70 -12.14
CA ARG A 115 9.89 34.18 -12.66
C ARG A 115 10.85 33.06 -13.03
N HIS A 116 10.58 31.87 -12.53
CA HIS A 116 11.35 30.65 -12.77
C HIS A 116 10.45 29.59 -13.36
N ASP A 117 11.03 28.60 -14.02
CA ASP A 117 10.28 27.46 -14.54
C ASP A 117 9.41 26.82 -13.45
N LEU A 118 8.23 26.35 -13.83
CA LEU A 118 7.33 25.62 -12.94
C LEU A 118 7.71 24.13 -12.94
N GLU A 119 7.60 23.49 -11.80
CA GLU A 119 7.82 22.04 -11.68
C GLU A 119 6.51 21.28 -11.90
N LEU A 120 6.04 21.25 -13.16
CA LEU A 120 4.77 20.60 -13.51
C LEU A 120 4.86 19.08 -13.32
N THR A 121 4.36 18.60 -12.16
CA THR A 121 4.34 17.18 -11.85
C THR A 121 3.31 16.43 -12.71
N GLY A 122 3.67 15.26 -13.21
CA GLY A 122 2.74 14.35 -13.90
C GLY A 122 1.96 13.44 -12.96
N ARG A 123 2.29 13.46 -11.65
CA ARG A 123 1.65 12.62 -10.64
C ARG A 123 1.65 13.30 -9.28
N LEU A 124 0.50 13.30 -8.64
CA LEU A 124 0.31 13.79 -7.28
C LEU A 124 0.33 12.59 -6.32
N GLU A 125 1.53 12.27 -5.80
CA GLU A 125 1.80 11.02 -5.05
C GLU A 125 0.90 10.83 -3.82
N PRO A 126 0.62 11.85 -2.96
CA PRO A 126 -0.19 11.67 -1.76
C PRO A 126 -1.61 11.17 -2.04
N TYR A 127 -2.10 11.36 -3.27
CA TYR A 127 -3.45 11.00 -3.69
C TYR A 127 -3.48 9.88 -4.73
N GLY A 128 -2.31 9.46 -5.26
CA GLY A 128 -2.22 8.48 -6.35
C GLY A 128 -2.89 8.95 -7.65
N LEU A 129 -2.94 10.28 -7.88
CA LEU A 129 -3.57 10.90 -9.04
C LEU A 129 -2.54 11.23 -10.11
N SER A 130 -2.91 11.08 -11.38
CA SER A 130 -2.14 11.58 -12.52
C SER A 130 -2.59 12.99 -12.88
N VAL A 131 -1.64 13.82 -13.31
CA VAL A 131 -1.91 15.19 -13.74
C VAL A 131 -1.40 15.36 -15.18
N GLN A 132 -2.22 15.98 -16.02
CA GLN A 132 -1.87 16.39 -17.39
C GLN A 132 -2.04 17.89 -17.49
N TRP A 133 -1.05 18.53 -18.10
CA TRP A 133 -1.01 19.98 -18.23
C TRP A 133 -1.20 20.41 -19.67
N GLU A 134 -1.92 21.52 -19.85
CA GLU A 134 -2.11 22.16 -21.14
C GLU A 134 -1.98 23.68 -20.95
N SER A 135 -1.06 24.30 -21.65
CA SER A 135 -0.85 25.74 -21.61
C SER A 135 -1.66 26.45 -22.69
N GLY A 136 -2.34 27.52 -22.29
CA GLY A 136 -3.04 28.40 -23.22
C GLY A 136 -2.11 29.22 -24.14
N LYS A 137 -0.82 29.34 -23.75
CA LYS A 137 0.23 30.03 -24.53
C LYS A 137 1.56 29.29 -24.40
N PRO A 138 1.72 28.17 -25.13
CA PRO A 138 2.91 27.32 -24.98
C PRO A 138 4.23 28.00 -25.40
N GLU A 139 4.17 29.09 -26.17
CA GLU A 139 5.32 29.92 -26.54
C GLU A 139 5.85 30.76 -25.38
N LEU A 140 5.00 31.08 -24.37
CA LEU A 140 5.37 31.83 -23.17
C LEU A 140 5.64 30.91 -21.98
N LEU A 141 4.82 29.87 -21.81
CA LEU A 141 4.97 28.84 -20.79
C LEU A 141 4.55 27.49 -21.41
N SER A 142 5.48 26.58 -21.53
CA SER A 142 5.20 25.26 -22.13
C SER A 142 4.38 24.35 -21.21
N ASP A 143 3.79 23.27 -21.77
CA ASP A 143 3.10 22.21 -21.01
C ASP A 143 4.03 21.44 -20.04
N MET A 144 5.33 21.68 -20.12
CA MET A 144 6.35 21.13 -19.23
C MET A 144 6.78 22.14 -18.14
N GLY A 145 6.17 23.32 -18.09
CA GLY A 145 6.49 24.36 -17.10
C GLY A 145 7.66 25.28 -17.46
N LEU A 146 8.24 25.12 -18.64
CA LEU A 146 9.39 25.93 -19.07
C LEU A 146 8.94 27.31 -19.56
N ILE A 147 9.57 28.37 -19.05
CA ILE A 147 9.33 29.74 -19.50
C ILE A 147 10.00 29.95 -20.84
N GLY A 148 9.25 30.47 -21.81
CA GLY A 148 9.72 30.81 -23.17
C GLY A 148 10.58 32.06 -23.17
N SER A 149 11.36 32.23 -24.23
CA SER A 149 12.21 33.42 -24.43
C SER A 149 11.48 34.67 -24.91
N GLU A 150 10.20 34.55 -25.24
CA GLU A 150 9.38 35.62 -25.84
C GLU A 150 8.49 36.34 -24.82
N VAL A 151 8.71 36.08 -23.50
CA VAL A 151 7.94 36.72 -22.42
C VAL A 151 8.23 38.24 -22.44
N PRO A 152 7.19 39.11 -22.52
CA PRO A 152 7.36 40.55 -22.43
C PRO A 152 7.92 40.99 -21.09
N GLU A 153 8.71 42.07 -21.06
CA GLU A 153 9.22 42.65 -19.79
C GLU A 153 8.11 43.07 -18.83
N SER A 154 6.93 43.40 -19.33
CA SER A 154 5.74 43.74 -18.56
C SER A 154 5.06 42.52 -17.92
N GLY A 155 5.50 41.32 -18.26
CA GLY A 155 4.81 40.10 -17.95
C GLY A 155 3.54 39.89 -18.79
N GLU A 156 3.05 38.67 -18.85
CA GLU A 156 1.79 38.33 -19.50
C GLU A 156 1.10 37.18 -18.75
N GLU A 157 -0.24 37.24 -18.70
CA GLU A 157 -1.04 36.20 -18.07
C GLU A 157 -1.16 34.96 -18.97
N VAL A 158 -0.86 33.80 -18.42
CA VAL A 158 -0.98 32.51 -19.09
C VAL A 158 -1.94 31.63 -18.29
N VAL A 159 -2.93 31.07 -18.96
CA VAL A 159 -3.83 30.06 -18.36
C VAL A 159 -3.15 28.70 -18.49
N LEU A 160 -3.09 27.98 -17.38
CA LEU A 160 -2.58 26.62 -17.33
C LEU A 160 -3.70 25.69 -16.86
N ASP A 161 -4.14 24.80 -17.74
CA ASP A 161 -5.18 23.82 -17.45
C ASP A 161 -4.56 22.53 -16.89
N ALA A 162 -5.09 22.07 -15.75
CA ALA A 162 -4.68 20.83 -15.10
C ALA A 162 -5.77 19.76 -15.20
N GLY A 163 -5.53 18.72 -15.96
CA GLY A 163 -6.39 17.52 -16.00
C GLY A 163 -6.00 16.50 -14.94
N ILE A 164 -6.71 16.46 -13.80
CA ILE A 164 -6.43 15.59 -12.67
C ILE A 164 -7.24 14.30 -12.78
N SER A 165 -6.60 13.12 -12.80
CA SER A 165 -7.26 11.85 -13.07
C SER A 165 -6.88 10.73 -12.11
N ASN A 166 -7.88 9.93 -11.71
CA ASN A 166 -7.71 8.65 -11.03
C ASN A 166 -7.55 7.46 -12.00
N GLY A 167 -7.45 7.74 -13.31
CA GLY A 167 -7.42 6.77 -14.42
C GLY A 167 -8.81 6.34 -14.90
N THR A 168 -9.90 6.87 -14.33
CA THR A 168 -11.29 6.62 -14.76
C THR A 168 -12.05 7.92 -14.94
N THR A 169 -11.87 8.85 -14.01
CA THR A 169 -12.51 10.18 -14.00
C THR A 169 -11.43 11.25 -14.10
N VAL A 170 -11.72 12.32 -14.84
CA VAL A 170 -10.86 13.50 -14.97
C VAL A 170 -11.61 14.71 -14.45
N LEU A 171 -10.97 15.47 -13.55
CA LEU A 171 -11.39 16.82 -13.13
C LEU A 171 -10.48 17.85 -13.85
N ARG A 172 -11.06 18.98 -14.23
CA ARG A 172 -10.35 20.13 -14.84
C ARG A 172 -10.73 21.42 -14.14
#